data_1e15c54723ed4173a7000e18df47a72b
#
_entry.id   1e15c54723ed4173a7000e18df47a72b
#
_cell.length_a   1.000
_cell.length_b   1.000
_cell.length_c   1.000
_cell.angle_alpha   90.00
_cell.angle_beta   90.00
_cell.angle_gamma   90.00
#
_symmetry.space_group_name_H-M   'P 1'
#
loop_
_entity.id
_entity.type
_entity.pdbx_description
1 polymer ?
#
loop_
_entity_poly.entity_id
_entity_poly.type
_entity_poly.pdbx_seq_one_letter_code
_entity_poly.pdbx_strand_id
1 'polypeptide(L)'
;MIEINRKLISELFDKALLNPRFRQNYDLRNPDDNGQRMLNALMPGTDVPIHRHTQSNETVILLCGKIIEILYDDTGNETERFHLDPTLGNFGCVIPAGVWHSVDVLKPSVIFETKDGRYGEDGSETLFSP
;
A
#
# COMPACT_ATOMS: atom_id res chain seq x y z
N MET A 1 11.94 -15.31 -14.03
CA MET A 1 10.79 -14.42 -14.35
C MET A 1 9.68 -14.66 -13.37
N ILE A 2 9.03 -13.61 -12.90
CA ILE A 2 7.85 -13.69 -12.00
C ILE A 2 6.62 -13.33 -12.82
N GLU A 3 5.60 -14.17 -12.77
CA GLU A 3 4.32 -13.88 -13.40
C GLU A 3 3.33 -13.43 -12.32
N ILE A 4 2.69 -12.29 -12.52
CA ILE A 4 1.64 -11.79 -11.64
C ILE A 4 0.31 -12.26 -12.18
N ASN A 5 -0.26 -13.29 -11.55
CA ASN A 5 -1.46 -13.97 -12.01
C ASN A 5 -2.39 -14.32 -10.84
N ARG A 6 -3.52 -14.94 -11.13
CA ARG A 6 -4.50 -15.32 -10.11
C ARG A 6 -3.93 -16.28 -9.07
N LYS A 7 -3.04 -17.18 -9.47
CA LYS A 7 -2.43 -18.13 -8.56
C LYS A 7 -1.58 -17.41 -7.51
N LEU A 8 -0.74 -16.48 -7.95
CA LEU A 8 0.07 -15.65 -7.04
C LEU A 8 -0.81 -14.84 -6.10
N ILE A 9 -1.83 -14.19 -6.63
CA ILE A 9 -2.77 -13.38 -5.83
C ILE A 9 -3.47 -14.25 -4.78
N SER A 10 -3.94 -15.44 -5.16
CA SER A 10 -4.59 -16.37 -4.24
C SER A 10 -3.66 -16.81 -3.13
N GLU A 11 -2.41 -17.13 -3.44
CA GLU A 11 -1.39 -17.49 -2.45
C GLU A 11 -1.11 -16.36 -1.47
N LEU A 12 -1.08 -15.11 -1.98
CA LEU A 12 -0.88 -13.94 -1.12
C LEU A 12 -2.07 -13.70 -0.18
N PHE A 13 -3.30 -13.89 -0.66
CA PHE A 13 -4.49 -13.80 0.18
C PHE A 13 -4.48 -14.86 1.30
N ASP A 14 -4.12 -16.10 0.98
CA ASP A 14 -4.02 -17.16 1.98
C ASP A 14 -3.02 -16.79 3.09
N LYS A 15 -1.86 -16.26 2.71
CA LYS A 15 -0.85 -15.79 3.66
C LYS A 15 -1.31 -14.59 4.47
N ALA A 16 -2.01 -13.65 3.84
CA ALA A 16 -2.53 -12.46 4.51
C ALA A 16 -3.56 -12.83 5.59
N LEU A 17 -4.43 -13.80 5.31
CA LEU A 17 -5.41 -14.30 6.27
C LEU A 17 -4.77 -14.90 7.51
N LEU A 18 -3.61 -15.56 7.36
CA LEU A 18 -2.87 -16.18 8.47
C LEU A 18 -1.93 -15.20 9.18
N ASN A 19 -1.69 -14.04 8.59
CA ASN A 19 -0.82 -13.02 9.18
C ASN A 19 -1.59 -12.26 10.26
N PRO A 20 -1.04 -12.06 11.47
CA PRO A 20 -1.70 -11.28 12.52
C PRO A 20 -2.06 -9.86 12.11
N ARG A 21 -1.37 -9.29 11.13
CA ARG A 21 -1.61 -7.94 10.61
C ARG A 21 -2.63 -7.93 9.47
N PHE A 22 -3.14 -9.07 9.03
CA PHE A 22 -4.07 -9.20 7.89
C PHE A 22 -3.55 -8.57 6.60
N ARG A 23 -2.25 -8.70 6.36
CA ARG A 23 -1.60 -8.26 5.12
C ARG A 23 -0.36 -9.10 4.85
N GLN A 24 0.01 -9.17 3.55
CA GLN A 24 1.18 -9.91 3.10
C GLN A 24 1.81 -9.19 1.93
N ASN A 25 3.05 -8.78 2.09
CA ASN A 25 3.82 -8.19 1.00
C ASN A 25 4.53 -9.26 0.17
N TYR A 26 4.87 -8.90 -1.06
CA TYR A 26 5.66 -9.70 -1.98
C TYR A 26 6.60 -8.75 -2.72
N ASP A 27 7.88 -8.84 -2.41
CA ASP A 27 8.91 -7.97 -2.99
C ASP A 27 9.24 -8.39 -4.41
N LEU A 28 9.15 -7.47 -5.36
CA LEU A 28 9.43 -7.71 -6.78
C LEU A 28 10.81 -7.26 -7.20
N ARG A 29 11.56 -6.61 -6.32
CA ARG A 29 12.87 -6.09 -6.65
C ARG A 29 13.97 -7.14 -6.42
N ASN A 30 15.09 -6.96 -7.10
CA ASN A 30 16.32 -7.66 -6.77
C ASN A 30 16.99 -7.01 -5.55
N PRO A 31 17.85 -7.75 -4.80
CA PRO A 31 18.47 -7.20 -3.59
C PRO A 31 19.28 -5.91 -3.81
N ASP A 32 19.83 -5.72 -5.01
CA ASP A 32 20.67 -4.54 -5.32
C ASP A 32 19.87 -3.35 -5.89
N ASP A 33 18.58 -3.50 -6.12
CA ASP A 33 17.75 -2.43 -6.64
C ASP A 33 17.55 -1.33 -5.58
N ASN A 34 17.62 -0.08 -6.00
CA ASN A 34 17.45 1.08 -5.13
C ASN A 34 16.00 1.55 -4.99
N GLY A 35 15.09 1.01 -5.79
CA GLY A 35 13.68 1.34 -5.73
C GLY A 35 12.89 0.25 -5.02
N GLN A 36 11.73 0.61 -4.49
CA GLN A 36 10.77 -0.35 -3.94
C GLN A 36 9.70 -0.64 -4.98
N ARG A 37 9.47 -1.92 -5.23
CA ARG A 37 8.40 -2.42 -6.08
C ARG A 37 7.84 -3.66 -5.42
N MET A 38 6.59 -3.60 -4.97
CA MET A 38 6.00 -4.76 -4.30
C MET A 38 4.52 -4.90 -4.56
N LEU A 39 4.05 -6.13 -4.46
CA LEU A 39 2.65 -6.42 -4.27
C LEU A 39 2.35 -6.46 -2.77
N ASN A 40 1.18 -6.00 -2.39
CA ASN A 40 0.74 -6.09 -1.00
C ASN A 40 -0.71 -6.55 -0.98
N ALA A 41 -0.93 -7.75 -0.44
CA ALA A 41 -2.27 -8.27 -0.23
C ALA A 41 -2.79 -7.72 1.09
N LEU A 42 -3.95 -7.09 1.04
CA LEU A 42 -4.58 -6.40 2.17
C LEU A 42 -5.95 -6.99 2.41
N MET A 43 -6.23 -7.41 3.64
CA MET A 43 -7.53 -7.92 4.02
C MET A 43 -8.32 -6.87 4.79
N PRO A 44 -9.66 -6.89 4.73
CA PRO A 44 -10.47 -6.09 5.64
C PRO A 44 -10.08 -6.38 7.09
N GLY A 45 -9.95 -5.33 7.89
CA GLY A 45 -9.48 -5.44 9.28
C GLY A 45 -7.99 -5.20 9.46
N THR A 46 -7.20 -5.12 8.37
CA THR A 46 -5.81 -4.69 8.49
C THR A 46 -5.76 -3.23 8.99
N ASP A 47 -4.87 -2.99 9.94
CA ASP A 47 -4.67 -1.65 10.49
C ASP A 47 -3.41 -1.05 9.88
N VAL A 48 -3.58 0.02 9.11
CA VAL A 48 -2.47 0.76 8.52
C VAL A 48 -2.42 2.12 9.21
N PRO A 49 -1.42 2.35 10.08
CA PRO A 49 -1.32 3.63 10.79
C PRO A 49 -1.12 4.79 9.82
N ILE A 50 -1.51 5.99 10.25
CA ILE A 50 -1.24 7.21 9.49
C ILE A 50 0.26 7.41 9.43
N HIS A 51 0.82 7.42 8.23
CA HIS A 51 2.25 7.48 8.00
C HIS A 51 2.58 8.33 6.77
N ARG A 52 3.84 8.63 6.59
CA ARG A 52 4.36 9.31 5.39
C ARG A 52 5.75 8.79 5.04
N HIS A 53 6.14 9.04 3.81
CA HIS A 53 7.49 8.80 3.30
C HIS A 53 8.07 10.16 2.92
N THR A 54 9.09 10.63 3.62
CA THR A 54 9.62 11.99 3.44
C THR A 54 10.51 12.13 2.22
N GLN A 55 11.07 11.01 1.71
CA GLN A 55 12.07 10.99 0.66
C GLN A 55 11.54 10.53 -0.70
N SER A 56 10.29 10.10 -0.78
CA SER A 56 9.76 9.49 -2.00
C SER A 56 8.28 9.73 -2.18
N ASN A 57 7.89 9.95 -3.43
CA ASN A 57 6.49 9.78 -3.85
C ASN A 57 6.17 8.29 -3.88
N GLU A 58 4.93 7.94 -3.56
CA GLU A 58 4.44 6.58 -3.63
C GLU A 58 3.37 6.46 -4.72
N THR A 59 3.54 5.52 -5.64
CA THR A 59 2.50 5.17 -6.61
C THR A 59 1.82 3.88 -6.16
N VAL A 60 0.50 3.91 -6.09
CA VAL A 60 -0.34 2.78 -5.71
C VAL A 60 -1.30 2.48 -6.84
N ILE A 61 -1.27 1.23 -7.34
CA ILE A 61 -2.22 0.72 -8.33
C ILE A 61 -2.95 -0.47 -7.73
N LEU A 62 -4.28 -0.43 -7.75
CA LEU A 62 -5.11 -1.51 -7.25
C LEU A 62 -5.34 -2.53 -8.35
N LEU A 63 -4.83 -3.75 -8.17
CA LEU A 63 -5.00 -4.84 -9.12
C LEU A 63 -6.38 -5.50 -8.99
N CYS A 64 -6.87 -5.62 -7.77
CA CYS A 64 -8.20 -6.18 -7.48
C CYS A 64 -8.65 -5.75 -6.09
N GLY A 65 -9.95 -5.82 -5.84
CA GLY A 65 -10.54 -5.46 -4.56
C GLY A 65 -11.10 -4.05 -4.53
N LYS A 66 -11.18 -3.48 -3.34
CA LYS A 66 -11.72 -2.14 -3.12
C LYS A 66 -11.09 -1.54 -1.87
N ILE A 67 -10.47 -0.38 -2.02
CA ILE A 67 -9.80 0.33 -0.92
C ILE A 67 -10.13 1.82 -0.98
N ILE A 68 -9.88 2.50 0.13
CA ILE A 68 -9.91 3.96 0.21
C ILE A 68 -8.53 4.42 0.68
N GLU A 69 -7.83 5.20 -0.15
CA GLU A 69 -6.64 5.92 0.28
C GLU A 69 -7.07 7.24 0.92
N ILE A 70 -6.60 7.49 2.14
CA ILE A 70 -7.02 8.64 2.93
C ILE A 70 -5.80 9.51 3.23
N LEU A 71 -5.90 10.80 2.92
CA LEU A 71 -4.85 11.77 3.20
C LEU A 71 -5.22 12.60 4.43
N TYR A 72 -4.19 13.02 5.17
CA TYR A 72 -4.34 13.76 6.42
C TYR A 72 -3.41 14.96 6.46
N ASP A 73 -3.77 15.96 7.28
CA ASP A 73 -2.88 17.05 7.64
C ASP A 73 -1.97 16.65 8.82
N ASP A 74 -1.10 17.58 9.26
CA ASP A 74 -0.13 17.33 10.33
C ASP A 74 -0.77 17.08 11.71
N THR A 75 -2.04 17.42 11.86
CA THR A 75 -2.78 17.20 13.12
C THR A 75 -3.61 15.92 13.10
N GLY A 76 -3.60 15.19 11.99
CA GLY A 76 -4.34 13.94 11.83
C GLY A 76 -5.77 14.13 11.35
N ASN A 77 -6.13 15.33 10.89
CA ASN A 77 -7.43 15.58 10.28
C ASN A 77 -7.43 15.12 8.82
N GLU A 78 -8.45 14.38 8.42
CA GLU A 78 -8.62 13.93 7.04
C GLU A 78 -8.80 15.12 6.10
N THR A 79 -8.08 15.13 4.99
CA THR A 79 -8.17 16.18 3.97
C THR A 79 -8.79 15.67 2.67
N GLU A 80 -8.49 14.43 2.25
CA GLU A 80 -8.98 13.87 0.99
C GLU A 80 -9.17 12.36 1.12
N ARG A 81 -10.08 11.81 0.31
CA ARG A 81 -10.31 10.38 0.13
C ARG A 81 -10.30 10.02 -1.33
N PHE A 82 -9.60 8.95 -1.68
CA PHE A 82 -9.60 8.37 -3.02
C PHE A 82 -10.17 6.96 -2.94
N HIS A 83 -11.37 6.77 -3.51
CA HIS A 83 -12.01 5.46 -3.60
C HIS A 83 -11.44 4.73 -4.80
N LEU A 84 -10.65 3.69 -4.56
CA LEU A 84 -10.05 2.87 -5.60
C LEU A 84 -10.86 1.60 -5.78
N ASP A 85 -11.31 1.38 -7.00
CA ASP A 85 -12.10 0.23 -7.41
C ASP A 85 -11.93 0.03 -8.93
N PRO A 86 -11.19 -1.00 -9.38
CA PRO A 86 -10.96 -1.22 -10.81
C PRO A 86 -12.25 -1.42 -11.61
N THR A 87 -13.31 -1.95 -10.99
CA THR A 87 -14.59 -2.15 -11.67
C THR A 87 -15.28 -0.84 -12.02
N LEU A 88 -14.93 0.25 -11.30
CA LEU A 88 -15.46 1.60 -11.56
C LEU A 88 -14.48 2.47 -12.35
N GLY A 89 -13.33 1.92 -12.75
CA GLY A 89 -12.32 2.67 -13.48
C GLY A 89 -11.41 3.56 -12.63
N ASN A 90 -11.43 3.38 -11.32
CA ASN A 90 -10.56 4.11 -10.38
C ASN A 90 -9.42 3.18 -9.96
N PHE A 91 -8.27 3.29 -10.62
CA PHE A 91 -7.22 2.27 -10.56
C PHE A 91 -6.15 2.54 -9.54
N GLY A 92 -5.85 3.81 -9.24
CA GLY A 92 -4.73 4.11 -8.36
C GLY A 92 -4.56 5.58 -8.09
N CYS A 93 -3.49 5.90 -7.37
CA CYS A 93 -3.13 7.27 -7.03
C CYS A 93 -1.63 7.41 -6.83
N VAL A 94 -1.15 8.65 -6.86
CA VAL A 94 0.22 8.99 -6.50
C VAL A 94 0.17 9.86 -5.25
N ILE A 95 0.85 9.39 -4.20
CA ILE A 95 0.92 10.10 -2.92
C ILE A 95 2.25 10.84 -2.87
N PRO A 96 2.25 12.17 -2.83
CA PRO A 96 3.49 12.95 -2.79
C PRO A 96 4.30 12.68 -1.52
N ALA A 97 5.62 12.85 -1.64
CA ALA A 97 6.53 12.79 -0.49
C ALA A 97 6.05 13.75 0.62
N GLY A 98 6.11 13.29 1.85
CA GLY A 98 5.73 14.08 3.02
C GLY A 98 4.24 14.12 3.35
N VAL A 99 3.38 13.55 2.52
CA VAL A 99 1.94 13.57 2.76
C VAL A 99 1.53 12.41 3.68
N TRP A 100 0.89 12.74 4.78
CA TRP A 100 0.34 11.76 5.73
C TRP A 100 -0.83 11.02 5.07
N HIS A 101 -0.82 9.69 5.17
CA HIS A 101 -1.87 8.87 4.56
C HIS A 101 -2.06 7.55 5.30
N SER A 102 -3.20 6.94 5.05
CA SER A 102 -3.54 5.59 5.47
C SER A 102 -4.44 4.95 4.42
N VAL A 103 -4.78 3.69 4.63
CA VAL A 103 -5.69 2.97 3.74
C VAL A 103 -6.76 2.25 4.55
N ASP A 104 -7.98 2.29 4.05
CA ASP A 104 -9.12 1.52 4.57
C ASP A 104 -9.47 0.45 3.53
N VAL A 105 -9.46 -0.81 3.94
CA VAL A 105 -9.66 -1.95 3.04
C VAL A 105 -11.07 -2.47 3.18
N LEU A 106 -11.85 -2.35 2.10
CA LEU A 106 -13.28 -2.71 2.10
C LEU A 106 -13.52 -4.14 1.64
N LYS A 107 -12.65 -4.67 0.76
CA LYS A 107 -12.68 -6.05 0.26
C LYS A 107 -11.25 -6.57 0.20
N PRO A 108 -11.03 -7.90 0.17
CA PRO A 108 -9.69 -8.43 -0.07
C PRO A 108 -9.10 -7.81 -1.33
N SER A 109 -7.93 -7.22 -1.18
CA SER A 109 -7.33 -6.36 -2.21
C SER A 109 -5.86 -6.67 -2.39
N VAL A 110 -5.37 -6.48 -3.62
CA VAL A 110 -3.92 -6.50 -3.90
C VAL A 110 -3.56 -5.18 -4.55
N ILE A 111 -2.63 -4.47 -3.96
CA ILE A 111 -2.04 -3.27 -4.53
C ILE A 111 -0.65 -3.59 -5.07
N PHE A 112 -0.28 -2.87 -6.14
CA PHE A 112 1.09 -2.73 -6.58
C PHE A 112 1.56 -1.35 -6.14
N GLU A 113 2.65 -1.28 -5.38
CA GLU A 113 3.18 -0.02 -4.89
C GLU A 113 4.64 0.15 -5.24
N THR A 114 5.02 1.38 -5.58
CA THR A 114 6.40 1.75 -5.90
C THR A 114 6.80 3.00 -5.13
N LYS A 115 8.06 3.02 -4.70
CA LYS A 115 8.72 4.16 -4.07
C LYS A 115 10.19 4.17 -4.47
N ASP A 116 10.81 5.35 -4.49
CA ASP A 116 12.25 5.48 -4.63
C ASP A 116 12.94 5.13 -3.31
N GLY A 117 14.21 4.71 -3.39
CA GLY A 117 14.99 4.34 -2.23
C GLY A 117 14.72 2.91 -1.76
N ARG A 118 15.61 2.40 -0.90
CA ARG A 118 15.46 1.06 -0.33
C ARG A 118 14.47 1.07 0.81
N TYR A 119 13.88 -0.10 1.09
CA TYR A 119 13.01 -0.26 2.25
C TYR A 119 13.72 0.18 3.53
N GLY A 120 13.06 1.05 4.30
CA GLY A 120 13.63 1.65 5.51
C GLY A 120 14.49 2.89 5.27
N GLU A 121 14.79 3.23 4.01
CA GLU A 121 15.57 4.41 3.63
C GLU A 121 14.72 5.50 2.96
N ASP A 122 13.42 5.30 2.89
CA ASP A 122 12.46 6.20 2.25
C ASP A 122 11.94 7.32 3.17
N GLY A 123 12.49 7.42 4.38
CA GLY A 123 12.09 8.41 5.37
C GLY A 123 10.71 8.17 5.97
N SER A 124 10.33 6.90 6.14
CA SER A 124 9.02 6.55 6.70
C SER A 124 8.86 6.99 8.15
N GLU A 125 7.75 7.65 8.46
CA GLU A 125 7.38 8.14 9.79
C GLU A 125 5.91 7.81 10.06
N THR A 126 5.56 7.60 11.34
CA THR A 126 4.19 7.39 11.81
C THR A 126 3.73 8.61 12.60
N LEU A 127 2.54 9.15 12.31
CA LEU A 127 2.07 10.42 12.87
C LEU A 127 1.91 10.37 14.40
N PHE A 128 1.31 9.30 14.90
CA PHE A 128 1.07 9.11 16.34
C PHE A 128 1.89 7.93 16.87
N SER A 129 3.17 7.89 16.55
CA SER A 129 4.07 6.87 17.08
C SER A 129 4.29 7.06 18.58
N PRO A 130 4.16 6.00 19.40
CA PRO A 130 4.47 6.07 20.82
C PRO A 130 5.96 6.33 21.08
#